data_bd14103ac257ee2648a2fffc726d1d8a
#
_entry.id   bd14103ac257ee2648a2fffc726d1d8a
#
_cell.length_a   1.000
_cell.length_b   1.000
_cell.length_c   1.000
_cell.angle_alpha   90.00
_cell.angle_beta   90.00
_cell.angle_gamma   90.00
#
_symmetry.space_group_name_H-M   'P 1'
#
loop_
_entity.id
_entity.type
_entity.pdbx_description
1 polymer ?
#
loop_
_entity_poly.entity_id
_entity_poly.type
_entity_poly.pdbx_seq_one_letter_code
_entity_poly.pdbx_strand_id
1 'polypeptide(L)'
;MTQKLRLIFMGSPDFSVPSLTQLAAHHDVVAVWTQPPRKSGRGMKLTPTPIASEAERLGIECFWPERLTDEAEQARIATYNCDVAIVVAYGLILPQAVLDIPRFGCINGHASLLPRWRGAAPLQRALEAGDTMTGVTAMQMEKGLDTGPMLETLKIDIKPKMTSGMLHDKLSVMTADVLIMTLAKLIAGCLVPNPQPEEGVTYAAKISAEDAALDLQDSAVNCARIICAYSPVPGAWLTTAEGRLKLFSATAQPASGTIFPPTTYLGMDEDGNMRLSCGATSELLVGEVQPAGKQKMPAQDFINGYRLQVGRSILG
;
A
#
# COMPACT_ATOMS: atom_id res chain seq x y z
N MET A 1 -13.16 -29.01 19.22
CA MET A 1 -13.31 -27.54 19.21
C MET A 1 -11.92 -26.98 19.06
N THR A 2 -11.65 -26.20 18.00
CA THR A 2 -10.38 -25.50 17.81
C THR A 2 -10.22 -24.49 18.96
N GLN A 3 -9.08 -24.48 19.63
CA GLN A 3 -8.78 -23.52 20.69
C GLN A 3 -8.82 -22.10 20.09
N LYS A 4 -9.60 -21.19 20.68
CA LYS A 4 -9.63 -19.78 20.29
C LYS A 4 -8.66 -18.98 21.16
N LEU A 5 -7.91 -18.08 20.53
CA LEU A 5 -7.08 -17.09 21.22
C LEU A 5 -7.88 -15.82 21.49
N ARG A 6 -7.57 -15.13 22.58
CA ARG A 6 -8.06 -13.79 22.88
C ARG A 6 -7.14 -12.77 22.20
N LEU A 7 -7.67 -12.03 21.26
CA LEU A 7 -6.90 -11.12 20.44
C LEU A 7 -7.30 -9.66 20.67
N ILE A 8 -6.32 -8.78 20.64
CA ILE A 8 -6.52 -7.36 20.36
C ILE A 8 -6.15 -7.14 18.91
N PHE A 9 -6.92 -6.32 18.20
CA PHE A 9 -6.60 -5.91 16.84
C PHE A 9 -6.24 -4.42 16.78
N MET A 10 -5.14 -4.09 16.09
CA MET A 10 -4.68 -2.71 15.88
C MET A 10 -4.52 -2.46 14.38
N GLY A 11 -5.35 -1.58 13.82
CA GLY A 11 -5.33 -1.28 12.39
C GLY A 11 -6.13 -0.02 12.07
N SER A 12 -6.02 0.51 10.83
CA SER A 12 -6.75 1.74 10.48
C SER A 12 -7.36 1.72 9.07
N PRO A 13 -6.62 1.48 7.97
CA PRO A 13 -7.12 1.61 6.60
C PRO A 13 -7.92 0.38 6.14
N ASP A 14 -8.50 0.49 4.94
CA ASP A 14 -9.21 -0.60 4.25
C ASP A 14 -8.36 -1.87 4.14
N PHE A 15 -7.05 -1.74 3.98
CA PHE A 15 -6.09 -2.85 3.94
C PHE A 15 -6.24 -3.81 5.12
N SER A 16 -6.58 -3.29 6.28
CA SER A 16 -6.65 -4.07 7.54
C SER A 16 -8.00 -4.78 7.73
N VAL A 17 -9.04 -4.39 6.99
CA VAL A 17 -10.42 -4.88 7.18
C VAL A 17 -10.54 -6.40 6.99
N PRO A 18 -10.02 -7.02 5.92
CA PRO A 18 -10.10 -8.48 5.77
C PRO A 18 -9.46 -9.24 6.94
N SER A 19 -8.35 -8.72 7.48
CA SER A 19 -7.68 -9.32 8.64
C SER A 19 -8.57 -9.29 9.89
N LEU A 20 -9.18 -8.14 10.22
CA LEU A 20 -10.09 -8.04 11.35
C LEU A 20 -11.29 -8.98 11.19
N THR A 21 -11.91 -8.98 10.01
CA THR A 21 -13.08 -9.83 9.71
C THR A 21 -12.76 -11.31 9.87
N GLN A 22 -11.65 -11.79 9.31
CA GLN A 22 -11.23 -13.20 9.38
C GLN A 22 -10.85 -13.59 10.81
N LEU A 23 -10.12 -12.74 11.52
CA LEU A 23 -9.72 -12.99 12.90
C LEU A 23 -10.94 -13.09 13.83
N ALA A 24 -11.93 -12.21 13.68
CA ALA A 24 -13.16 -12.25 14.45
C ALA A 24 -14.03 -13.51 14.17
N ALA A 25 -13.94 -14.08 12.97
CA ALA A 25 -14.63 -15.32 12.63
C ALA A 25 -14.00 -16.55 13.29
N HIS A 26 -12.67 -16.55 13.50
CA HIS A 26 -11.91 -17.72 13.96
C HIS A 26 -11.47 -17.64 15.41
N HIS A 27 -11.32 -16.45 15.99
CA HIS A 27 -10.79 -16.19 17.32
C HIS A 27 -11.70 -15.24 18.10
N ASP A 28 -11.34 -14.95 19.35
CA ASP A 28 -12.04 -14.00 20.23
C ASP A 28 -11.34 -12.64 20.15
N VAL A 29 -11.74 -11.78 19.19
CA VAL A 29 -11.25 -10.41 19.10
C VAL A 29 -11.98 -9.56 20.14
N VAL A 30 -11.34 -9.31 21.27
CA VAL A 30 -11.96 -8.68 22.45
C VAL A 30 -12.02 -7.16 22.37
N ALA A 31 -11.13 -6.53 21.64
CA ALA A 31 -11.13 -5.07 21.42
C ALA A 31 -10.30 -4.71 20.19
N VAL A 32 -10.57 -3.52 19.67
CA VAL A 32 -9.92 -2.95 18.49
C VAL A 32 -9.33 -1.58 18.83
N TRP A 33 -8.11 -1.32 18.33
CA TRP A 33 -7.48 0.00 18.35
C TRP A 33 -7.29 0.51 16.93
N THR A 34 -7.68 1.75 16.68
CA THR A 34 -7.53 2.42 15.39
C THR A 34 -7.10 3.88 15.56
N GLN A 35 -6.77 4.56 14.48
CA GLN A 35 -6.50 5.99 14.55
C GLN A 35 -7.79 6.82 14.75
N PRO A 36 -7.68 8.01 15.36
CA PRO A 36 -8.82 8.91 15.50
C PRO A 36 -9.49 9.24 14.17
N PRO A 37 -10.81 9.51 14.17
CA PRO A 37 -11.51 9.98 12.97
C PRO A 37 -10.86 11.22 12.39
N ARG A 38 -10.76 11.30 11.06
CA ARG A 38 -10.17 12.45 10.36
C ARG A 38 -11.17 13.10 9.43
N LYS A 39 -10.99 14.41 9.23
CA LYS A 39 -11.77 15.13 8.22
C LYS A 39 -11.45 14.61 6.84
N SER A 40 -12.45 14.15 6.10
CA SER A 40 -12.27 13.60 4.74
C SER A 40 -13.44 13.96 3.82
N GLY A 41 -13.21 13.80 2.52
CA GLY A 41 -14.21 14.00 1.47
C GLY A 41 -14.62 15.46 1.24
N ARG A 42 -15.59 15.65 0.31
CA ARG A 42 -16.19 16.96 0.04
C ARG A 42 -17.00 17.39 1.25
N GLY A 43 -16.62 18.50 1.87
CA GLY A 43 -17.27 19.05 3.09
C GLY A 43 -16.54 18.74 4.38
N MET A 44 -15.36 18.10 4.35
CA MET A 44 -14.46 17.91 5.49
C MET A 44 -15.16 17.35 6.75
N LYS A 45 -16.05 16.37 6.57
CA LYS A 45 -16.73 15.70 7.68
C LYS A 45 -15.76 14.77 8.40
N LEU A 46 -15.89 14.69 9.73
CA LEU A 46 -15.19 13.67 10.51
C LEU A 46 -15.69 12.29 10.08
N THR A 47 -14.77 11.50 9.56
CA THR A 47 -15.05 10.15 9.06
C THR A 47 -14.28 9.15 9.92
N PRO A 48 -14.94 8.14 10.47
CA PRO A 48 -14.27 7.06 11.18
C PRO A 48 -13.32 6.32 10.22
N THR A 49 -12.35 5.62 10.79
CA THR A 49 -11.50 4.73 9.98
C THR A 49 -12.32 3.53 9.49
N PRO A 50 -11.93 2.88 8.39
CA PRO A 50 -12.55 1.64 7.94
C PRO A 50 -12.60 0.58 9.03
N ILE A 51 -11.56 0.48 9.86
CA ILE A 51 -11.51 -0.44 11.00
C ILE A 51 -12.50 -0.08 12.10
N ALA A 52 -12.72 1.22 12.39
CA ALA A 52 -13.76 1.61 13.37
C ALA A 52 -15.15 1.20 12.89
N SER A 53 -15.46 1.39 11.61
CA SER A 53 -16.74 0.99 11.01
C SER A 53 -16.92 -0.54 11.02
N GLU A 54 -15.86 -1.29 10.75
CA GLU A 54 -15.91 -2.75 10.78
C GLU A 54 -16.04 -3.29 12.20
N ALA A 55 -15.36 -2.70 13.19
CA ALA A 55 -15.49 -3.05 14.60
C ALA A 55 -16.94 -2.83 15.09
N GLU A 56 -17.56 -1.70 14.71
CA GLU A 56 -18.97 -1.42 15.00
C GLU A 56 -19.89 -2.48 14.38
N ARG A 57 -19.66 -2.85 13.10
CA ARG A 57 -20.44 -3.91 12.41
C ARG A 57 -20.32 -5.26 13.09
N LEU A 58 -19.15 -5.57 13.65
CA LEU A 58 -18.88 -6.83 14.36
C LEU A 58 -19.31 -6.79 15.84
N GLY A 59 -19.73 -5.64 16.36
CA GLY A 59 -20.08 -5.45 17.78
C GLY A 59 -18.88 -5.52 18.72
N ILE A 60 -17.68 -5.18 18.23
CA ILE A 60 -16.42 -5.20 19.00
C ILE A 60 -16.13 -3.78 19.50
N GLU A 61 -15.73 -3.69 20.77
CA GLU A 61 -15.36 -2.42 21.38
C GLU A 61 -14.13 -1.80 20.66
N CYS A 62 -14.19 -0.50 20.34
CA CYS A 62 -13.19 0.17 19.52
C CYS A 62 -12.68 1.45 20.19
N PHE A 63 -11.36 1.62 20.23
CA PHE A 63 -10.64 2.75 20.80
C PHE A 63 -9.81 3.44 19.73
N TRP A 64 -9.66 4.78 19.88
CA TRP A 64 -8.88 5.59 18.93
C TRP A 64 -8.00 6.63 19.64
N PRO A 65 -6.99 6.18 20.40
CA PRO A 65 -6.04 7.08 21.05
C PRO A 65 -5.17 7.83 20.03
N GLU A 66 -4.70 9.01 20.40
CA GLU A 66 -3.74 9.75 19.58
C GLU A 66 -2.33 9.13 19.67
N ARG A 67 -2.01 8.46 20.77
CA ARG A 67 -0.72 7.84 21.05
C ARG A 67 -0.87 6.69 22.05
N LEU A 68 0.06 5.74 22.03
CA LEU A 68 0.11 4.60 22.95
C LEU A 68 1.14 4.77 24.08
N THR A 69 1.71 5.96 24.22
CA THR A 69 2.64 6.29 25.32
C THR A 69 1.94 6.66 26.61
N ASP A 70 0.62 6.88 26.58
CA ASP A 70 -0.17 7.23 27.76
C ASP A 70 -0.37 6.01 28.65
N GLU A 71 0.01 6.11 29.93
CA GLU A 71 -0.10 5.02 30.91
C GLU A 71 -1.55 4.53 31.08
N ALA A 72 -2.53 5.42 31.04
CA ALA A 72 -3.94 5.05 31.10
C ALA A 72 -4.36 4.16 29.93
N GLU A 73 -3.84 4.43 28.73
CA GLU A 73 -4.13 3.62 27.54
C GLU A 73 -3.44 2.25 27.62
N GLN A 74 -2.19 2.22 28.10
CA GLN A 74 -1.47 0.97 28.35
C GLN A 74 -2.17 0.11 29.40
N ALA A 75 -2.63 0.72 30.49
CA ALA A 75 -3.42 0.03 31.52
C ALA A 75 -4.74 -0.51 30.95
N ARG A 76 -5.43 0.26 30.08
CA ARG A 76 -6.63 -0.23 29.39
C ARG A 76 -6.34 -1.44 28.54
N ILE A 77 -5.28 -1.44 27.71
CA ILE A 77 -4.89 -2.59 26.91
C ILE A 77 -4.66 -3.81 27.81
N ALA A 78 -3.97 -3.64 28.93
CA ALA A 78 -3.68 -4.72 29.86
C ALA A 78 -4.94 -5.37 30.49
N THR A 79 -6.04 -4.60 30.67
CA THR A 79 -7.30 -5.16 31.23
C THR A 79 -7.94 -6.26 30.38
N TYR A 80 -7.62 -6.30 29.08
CA TYR A 80 -8.19 -7.29 28.16
C TYR A 80 -7.54 -8.67 28.27
N ASN A 81 -6.40 -8.82 28.97
CA ASN A 81 -5.70 -10.09 29.14
C ASN A 81 -5.60 -10.88 27.85
N CYS A 82 -5.12 -10.23 26.78
CA CYS A 82 -5.05 -10.84 25.46
C CYS A 82 -3.86 -11.79 25.31
N ASP A 83 -4.04 -12.85 24.51
CA ASP A 83 -2.95 -13.76 24.16
C ASP A 83 -2.00 -13.12 23.16
N VAL A 84 -2.52 -12.42 22.14
CA VAL A 84 -1.76 -11.79 21.06
C VAL A 84 -2.41 -10.46 20.69
N ALA A 85 -1.60 -9.46 20.40
CA ALA A 85 -2.03 -8.26 19.67
C ALA A 85 -1.68 -8.40 18.19
N ILE A 86 -2.67 -8.31 17.31
CA ILE A 86 -2.47 -8.34 15.87
C ILE A 86 -2.44 -6.90 15.35
N VAL A 87 -1.40 -6.56 14.60
CA VAL A 87 -1.17 -5.21 14.08
C VAL A 87 -1.14 -5.26 12.54
N VAL A 88 -1.99 -4.47 11.88
CA VAL A 88 -2.00 -4.36 10.42
C VAL A 88 -2.23 -2.91 10.03
N ALA A 89 -1.20 -2.26 9.47
CA ALA A 89 -1.26 -0.88 9.01
C ALA A 89 -1.90 0.09 10.03
N TYR A 90 -1.51 0.01 11.28
CA TYR A 90 -2.09 0.81 12.38
C TYR A 90 -1.68 2.28 12.31
N GLY A 91 -0.39 2.53 12.02
CA GLY A 91 0.15 3.86 11.83
C GLY A 91 0.51 4.63 13.11
N LEU A 92 0.46 3.99 14.28
CA LEU A 92 1.06 4.49 15.52
C LEU A 92 2.21 3.58 15.94
N ILE A 93 3.22 4.17 16.59
CA ILE A 93 4.34 3.43 17.17
C ILE A 93 3.86 2.75 18.46
N LEU A 94 4.15 1.46 18.59
CA LEU A 94 3.91 0.70 19.81
C LEU A 94 5.15 0.82 20.71
N PRO A 95 5.03 1.47 21.90
CA PRO A 95 6.13 1.49 22.87
C PRO A 95 6.37 0.09 23.45
N GLN A 96 7.55 -0.15 24.01
CA GLN A 96 7.92 -1.45 24.60
C GLN A 96 6.87 -1.92 25.63
N ALA A 97 6.37 -1.03 26.46
CA ALA A 97 5.34 -1.33 27.45
C ALA A 97 4.05 -1.93 26.83
N VAL A 98 3.69 -1.56 25.57
CA VAL A 98 2.55 -2.15 24.85
C VAL A 98 2.94 -3.48 24.20
N LEU A 99 4.18 -3.58 23.67
CA LEU A 99 4.67 -4.83 23.06
C LEU A 99 4.70 -5.99 24.06
N ASP A 100 4.94 -5.70 25.32
CA ASP A 100 5.10 -6.68 26.41
C ASP A 100 3.75 -7.07 27.07
N ILE A 101 2.64 -6.41 26.77
CA ILE A 101 1.34 -6.72 27.39
C ILE A 101 0.78 -8.08 26.96
N PRO A 102 0.71 -8.43 25.66
CA PRO A 102 0.11 -9.69 25.26
C PRO A 102 1.03 -10.88 25.60
N ARG A 103 0.44 -11.98 26.03
CA ARG A 103 1.17 -13.21 26.44
C ARG A 103 2.19 -13.67 25.40
N PHE A 104 1.83 -13.62 24.12
CA PHE A 104 2.69 -14.00 22.99
C PHE A 104 3.17 -12.78 22.19
N GLY A 105 3.11 -11.57 22.79
CA GLY A 105 3.53 -10.34 22.17
C GLY A 105 2.63 -9.85 21.04
N CYS A 106 3.19 -9.00 20.19
CA CYS A 106 2.49 -8.37 19.07
C CYS A 106 2.97 -8.97 17.74
N ILE A 107 2.04 -9.35 16.86
CA ILE A 107 2.32 -9.87 15.53
C ILE A 107 1.84 -8.86 14.49
N ASN A 108 2.74 -8.45 13.60
CA ASN A 108 2.41 -7.56 12.48
C ASN A 108 2.24 -8.35 11.19
N GLY A 109 1.17 -8.04 10.43
CA GLY A 109 1.02 -8.42 9.04
C GLY A 109 1.63 -7.38 8.13
N HIS A 110 2.89 -7.59 7.70
CA HIS A 110 3.65 -6.65 6.89
C HIS A 110 3.54 -6.98 5.40
N ALA A 111 3.23 -5.98 4.58
CA ALA A 111 2.92 -6.14 3.16
C ALA A 111 4.17 -6.17 2.26
N SER A 112 5.18 -6.95 2.64
CA SER A 112 6.36 -7.27 1.82
C SER A 112 6.95 -8.63 2.16
N LEU A 113 7.91 -9.06 1.36
CA LEU A 113 8.80 -10.19 1.65
C LEU A 113 10.00 -9.66 2.45
N LEU A 114 9.88 -9.63 3.79
CA LEU A 114 10.97 -9.20 4.66
C LEU A 114 12.24 -10.07 4.43
N PRO A 115 13.42 -9.48 4.53
CA PRO A 115 13.77 -8.15 5.06
C PRO A 115 13.65 -7.00 4.05
N ARG A 116 13.18 -7.26 2.82
CA ARG A 116 12.98 -6.22 1.81
C ARG A 116 11.75 -5.37 2.13
N TRP A 117 11.88 -4.05 1.96
CA TRP A 117 10.81 -3.06 2.11
C TRP A 117 10.25 -2.94 3.53
N ARG A 118 11.12 -2.88 4.56
CA ARG A 118 10.73 -2.43 5.90
C ARG A 118 10.16 -1.01 5.85
N GLY A 119 9.07 -0.72 6.53
CA GLY A 119 8.50 0.63 6.65
C GLY A 119 7.12 0.83 6.06
N ALA A 120 6.78 2.07 5.67
CA ALA A 120 5.40 2.51 5.53
C ALA A 120 4.74 2.23 4.17
N ALA A 121 5.51 2.04 3.09
CA ALA A 121 4.95 1.96 1.72
C ALA A 121 5.54 0.81 0.88
N PRO A 122 5.57 -0.43 1.40
CA PRO A 122 6.23 -1.54 0.74
C PRO A 122 5.66 -1.88 -0.64
N LEU A 123 4.34 -1.76 -0.85
CA LEU A 123 3.67 -2.05 -2.12
C LEU A 123 4.17 -1.13 -3.24
N GLN A 124 4.14 0.17 -2.97
CA GLN A 124 4.53 1.19 -3.96
C GLN A 124 6.02 1.05 -4.30
N ARG A 125 6.87 0.88 -3.29
CA ARG A 125 8.31 0.76 -3.49
C ARG A 125 8.71 -0.51 -4.25
N ALA A 126 8.00 -1.63 -4.05
CA ALA A 126 8.21 -2.85 -4.83
C ALA A 126 7.87 -2.64 -6.32
N LEU A 127 6.75 -1.99 -6.63
CA LEU A 127 6.35 -1.67 -8.01
C LEU A 127 7.30 -0.67 -8.67
N GLU A 128 7.67 0.39 -7.98
CA GLU A 128 8.60 1.43 -8.45
C GLU A 128 9.98 0.83 -8.78
N ALA A 129 10.50 -0.03 -7.91
CA ALA A 129 11.76 -0.74 -8.14
C ALA A 129 11.69 -1.77 -9.27
N GLY A 130 10.48 -2.14 -9.72
CA GLY A 130 10.28 -3.15 -10.75
C GLY A 130 10.49 -4.57 -10.26
N ASP A 131 10.21 -4.83 -8.98
CA ASP A 131 10.21 -6.17 -8.43
C ASP A 131 9.21 -7.06 -9.21
N THR A 132 9.60 -8.30 -9.49
CA THR A 132 8.74 -9.26 -10.19
C THR A 132 7.91 -10.11 -9.24
N MET A 133 8.24 -10.06 -7.93
CA MET A 133 7.56 -10.80 -6.87
C MET A 133 7.53 -9.93 -5.61
N THR A 134 6.45 -10.05 -4.84
CA THR A 134 6.30 -9.51 -3.50
C THR A 134 5.47 -10.47 -2.65
N GLY A 135 4.94 -10.02 -1.53
CA GLY A 135 4.10 -10.85 -0.68
C GLY A 135 3.74 -10.19 0.63
N VAL A 136 3.40 -11.01 1.59
CA VAL A 136 3.10 -10.61 2.97
C VAL A 136 3.89 -11.47 3.93
N THR A 137 4.38 -10.86 5.00
CA THR A 137 5.10 -11.52 6.08
C THR A 137 4.42 -11.24 7.41
N ALA A 138 3.96 -12.29 8.10
CA ALA A 138 3.65 -12.17 9.52
C ALA A 138 4.97 -12.16 10.29
N MET A 139 5.17 -11.17 11.16
CA MET A 139 6.40 -11.02 11.93
C MET A 139 6.10 -10.68 13.39
N GLN A 140 6.95 -11.13 14.30
CA GLN A 140 6.94 -10.69 15.69
C GLN A 140 7.40 -9.23 15.76
N MET A 141 6.66 -8.39 16.45
CA MET A 141 7.06 -6.99 16.60
C MET A 141 8.10 -6.81 17.70
N GLU A 142 9.05 -5.92 17.44
CA GLU A 142 10.08 -5.46 18.33
C GLU A 142 10.17 -3.93 18.27
N LYS A 143 11.06 -3.33 19.07
CA LYS A 143 11.27 -1.88 19.11
C LYS A 143 11.73 -1.28 17.78
N GLY A 144 12.38 -2.08 16.91
CA GLY A 144 12.88 -1.64 15.60
C GLY A 144 11.77 -1.54 14.55
N LEU A 145 12.02 -0.75 13.51
CA LEU A 145 11.07 -0.63 12.37
C LEU A 145 11.10 -1.91 11.54
N ASP A 146 10.11 -2.76 11.72
CA ASP A 146 9.91 -4.02 11.00
C ASP A 146 11.15 -4.95 11.02
N THR A 147 11.86 -4.99 12.15
CA THR A 147 13.12 -5.74 12.32
C THR A 147 12.96 -7.11 12.96
N GLY A 148 11.83 -7.36 13.59
CA GLY A 148 11.61 -8.58 14.34
C GLY A 148 11.55 -9.85 13.48
N PRO A 149 11.62 -11.04 14.09
CA PRO A 149 11.70 -12.30 13.38
C PRO A 149 10.44 -12.57 12.54
N MET A 150 10.64 -13.14 11.36
CA MET A 150 9.59 -13.60 10.46
C MET A 150 8.95 -14.88 11.01
N LEU A 151 7.64 -14.97 10.93
CA LEU A 151 6.84 -16.11 11.41
C LEU A 151 6.33 -16.95 10.23
N GLU A 152 5.56 -16.32 9.34
CA GLU A 152 5.00 -16.94 8.12
C GLU A 152 5.08 -15.97 6.96
N THR A 153 5.14 -16.50 5.73
CA THR A 153 5.24 -15.67 4.52
C THR A 153 4.42 -16.27 3.38
N LEU A 154 3.66 -15.42 2.69
CA LEU A 154 2.99 -15.75 1.44
C LEU A 154 3.53 -14.87 0.31
N LYS A 155 3.78 -15.48 -0.85
CA LYS A 155 4.36 -14.81 -2.02
C LYS A 155 3.33 -14.63 -3.13
N ILE A 156 3.49 -13.57 -3.93
CA ILE A 156 2.70 -13.30 -5.13
C ILE A 156 3.58 -12.69 -6.22
N ASP A 157 3.38 -13.13 -7.47
CA ASP A 157 4.01 -12.49 -8.62
C ASP A 157 3.39 -11.13 -8.92
N ILE A 158 4.21 -10.14 -9.19
CA ILE A 158 3.80 -8.86 -9.74
C ILE A 158 3.66 -9.02 -11.27
N LYS A 159 2.42 -9.01 -11.74
CA LYS A 159 2.14 -9.16 -13.18
C LYS A 159 2.37 -7.81 -13.90
N PRO A 160 2.69 -7.83 -15.22
CA PRO A 160 2.73 -6.61 -16.00
C PRO A 160 1.46 -5.78 -15.85
N LYS A 161 1.59 -4.45 -15.81
CA LYS A 161 0.49 -3.49 -15.62
C LYS A 161 -0.24 -3.58 -14.26
N MET A 162 0.25 -4.39 -13.32
CA MET A 162 -0.32 -4.44 -11.97
C MET A 162 -0.10 -3.10 -11.28
N THR A 163 -1.19 -2.48 -10.82
CA THR A 163 -1.15 -1.22 -10.08
C THR A 163 -1.05 -1.46 -8.57
N SER A 164 -0.64 -0.43 -7.82
CA SER A 164 -0.63 -0.52 -6.35
C SER A 164 -2.03 -0.77 -5.78
N GLY A 165 -3.10 -0.26 -6.41
CA GLY A 165 -4.47 -0.59 -5.99
C GLY A 165 -4.79 -2.08 -6.17
N MET A 166 -4.46 -2.66 -7.33
CA MET A 166 -4.67 -4.10 -7.58
C MET A 166 -3.84 -4.97 -6.64
N LEU A 167 -2.60 -4.56 -6.36
CA LEU A 167 -1.71 -5.27 -5.45
C LEU A 167 -2.20 -5.15 -4.00
N HIS A 168 -2.65 -3.96 -3.59
CA HIS A 168 -3.25 -3.68 -2.29
C HIS A 168 -4.40 -4.66 -1.99
N ASP A 169 -5.36 -4.80 -2.90
CA ASP A 169 -6.53 -5.66 -2.69
C ASP A 169 -6.12 -7.13 -2.50
N LYS A 170 -5.14 -7.60 -3.27
CA LYS A 170 -4.62 -8.97 -3.14
C LYS A 170 -3.86 -9.17 -1.84
N LEU A 171 -2.93 -8.27 -1.51
CA LEU A 171 -2.12 -8.39 -0.29
C LEU A 171 -2.94 -8.20 0.98
N SER A 172 -4.01 -7.42 0.94
CA SER A 172 -4.96 -7.24 2.05
C SER A 172 -5.59 -8.58 2.45
N VAL A 173 -6.07 -9.37 1.49
CA VAL A 173 -6.62 -10.71 1.73
C VAL A 173 -5.52 -11.68 2.18
N MET A 174 -4.38 -11.68 1.48
CA MET A 174 -3.24 -12.54 1.83
C MET A 174 -2.71 -12.26 3.24
N THR A 175 -2.81 -11.01 3.72
CA THR A 175 -2.44 -10.64 5.09
C THR A 175 -3.35 -11.33 6.11
N ALA A 176 -4.64 -11.40 5.85
CA ALA A 176 -5.55 -12.16 6.69
C ALA A 176 -5.18 -13.66 6.71
N ASP A 177 -4.91 -14.23 5.55
CA ASP A 177 -4.56 -15.66 5.43
C ASP A 177 -3.27 -15.99 6.19
N VAL A 178 -2.19 -15.19 6.01
CA VAL A 178 -0.92 -15.43 6.69
C VAL A 178 -1.03 -15.30 8.22
N LEU A 179 -1.87 -14.38 8.71
CA LEU A 179 -2.13 -14.22 10.13
C LEU A 179 -2.88 -15.42 10.70
N ILE A 180 -3.91 -15.94 10.04
CA ILE A 180 -4.64 -17.14 10.45
C ILE A 180 -3.70 -18.36 10.47
N MET A 181 -2.85 -18.53 9.44
CA MET A 181 -1.84 -19.60 9.41
C MET A 181 -0.86 -19.48 10.58
N THR A 182 -0.40 -18.28 10.87
CA THR A 182 0.52 -17.99 11.99
C THR A 182 -0.10 -18.37 13.32
N LEU A 183 -1.34 -17.93 13.57
CA LEU A 183 -2.05 -18.23 14.81
C LEU A 183 -2.37 -19.71 14.97
N ALA A 184 -2.68 -20.41 13.88
CA ALA A 184 -2.88 -21.87 13.90
C ALA A 184 -1.60 -22.61 14.34
N LYS A 185 -0.43 -22.21 13.83
CA LYS A 185 0.87 -22.76 14.24
C LYS A 185 1.23 -22.39 15.69
N LEU A 186 0.88 -21.18 16.13
CA LEU A 186 1.07 -20.75 17.50
C LEU A 186 0.28 -21.64 18.47
N ILE A 187 -1.00 -21.90 18.17
CA ILE A 187 -1.87 -22.79 18.97
C ILE A 187 -1.33 -24.21 18.99
N ALA A 188 -0.83 -24.70 17.86
CA ALA A 188 -0.25 -26.06 17.77
C ALA A 188 1.14 -26.17 18.44
N GLY A 189 1.72 -25.07 18.92
CA GLY A 189 3.05 -25.06 19.52
C GLY A 189 4.19 -25.36 18.54
N CYS A 190 3.97 -25.18 17.24
CA CYS A 190 4.95 -25.45 16.17
C CYS A 190 5.37 -24.19 15.38
N LEU A 191 5.01 -23.00 15.87
CA LEU A 191 5.47 -21.74 15.27
C LEU A 191 6.96 -21.54 15.57
N VAL A 192 7.77 -21.36 14.53
CA VAL A 192 9.21 -21.14 14.64
C VAL A 192 9.55 -19.75 14.13
N PRO A 193 9.91 -18.80 15.01
CA PRO A 193 10.39 -17.49 14.60
C PRO A 193 11.75 -17.59 13.89
N ASN A 194 11.85 -17.00 12.70
CA ASN A 194 13.07 -16.96 11.90
C ASN A 194 13.65 -15.54 11.91
N PRO A 195 14.84 -15.29 12.47
CA PRO A 195 15.50 -13.99 12.38
C PRO A 195 15.61 -13.51 10.95
N GLN A 196 15.40 -12.23 10.73
CA GLN A 196 15.59 -11.66 9.39
C GLN A 196 17.07 -11.68 9.02
N PRO A 197 17.45 -12.07 7.79
CA PRO A 197 18.83 -11.96 7.33
C PRO A 197 19.25 -10.47 7.22
N GLU A 198 20.52 -10.19 7.39
CA GLU A 198 21.07 -8.85 7.18
C GLU A 198 21.16 -8.49 5.70
N GLU A 199 21.37 -9.49 4.84
CA GLU A 199 21.39 -9.33 3.40
C GLU A 199 19.98 -9.08 2.85
N GLY A 200 19.85 -8.16 1.89
CA GLY A 200 18.58 -7.82 1.23
C GLY A 200 17.70 -6.84 1.99
N VAL A 201 18.16 -6.29 3.12
CA VAL A 201 17.43 -5.25 3.85
C VAL A 201 17.29 -4.01 2.98
N THR A 202 16.04 -3.57 2.77
CA THR A 202 15.71 -2.28 2.16
C THR A 202 14.58 -1.60 2.91
N TYR A 203 14.42 -0.29 2.71
CA TYR A 203 13.42 0.51 3.41
C TYR A 203 12.43 1.15 2.45
N ALA A 204 11.16 1.10 2.83
CA ALA A 204 10.03 1.68 2.11
C ALA A 204 9.54 2.94 2.83
N ALA A 205 10.18 4.07 2.54
CA ALA A 205 9.79 5.36 3.09
C ALA A 205 8.34 5.72 2.71
N LYS A 206 7.68 6.48 3.58
CA LYS A 206 6.33 7.01 3.32
C LYS A 206 6.32 7.79 2.01
N ILE A 207 5.27 7.61 1.23
CA ILE A 207 5.08 8.29 -0.06
C ILE A 207 4.83 9.78 0.16
N SER A 208 5.58 10.60 -0.55
CA SER A 208 5.37 12.04 -0.70
C SER A 208 4.63 12.36 -2.01
N ALA A 209 4.21 13.61 -2.18
CA ALA A 209 3.60 14.04 -3.43
C ALA A 209 4.61 14.07 -4.58
N GLU A 210 5.86 14.33 -4.26
CA GLU A 210 6.99 14.44 -5.19
C GLU A 210 7.40 13.08 -5.75
N ASP A 211 7.28 12.00 -4.98
CA ASP A 211 7.55 10.63 -5.45
C ASP A 211 6.71 10.25 -6.68
N ALA A 212 5.50 10.81 -6.79
CA ALA A 212 4.60 10.56 -7.90
C ALA A 212 4.80 11.52 -9.09
N ALA A 213 5.77 12.43 -9.02
CA ALA A 213 6.12 13.31 -10.16
C ALA A 213 6.85 12.49 -11.22
N LEU A 214 6.40 12.63 -12.48
CA LEU A 214 7.02 11.96 -13.62
C LEU A 214 8.06 12.86 -14.26
N ASP A 215 9.24 12.30 -14.50
CA ASP A 215 10.25 12.87 -15.37
C ASP A 215 10.32 12.06 -16.68
N LEU A 216 9.82 12.61 -17.77
CA LEU A 216 9.87 11.96 -19.08
C LEU A 216 11.28 11.95 -19.70
N GLN A 217 12.30 12.54 -19.05
CA GLN A 217 13.71 12.33 -19.41
C GLN A 217 14.17 10.91 -19.05
N ASP A 218 13.50 10.26 -18.12
CA ASP A 218 13.76 8.86 -17.79
C ASP A 218 13.14 7.92 -18.83
N SER A 219 13.48 6.64 -18.76
CA SER A 219 12.97 5.62 -19.67
C SER A 219 11.46 5.44 -19.51
N ALA A 220 10.76 5.09 -20.60
CA ALA A 220 9.34 4.76 -20.53
C ALA A 220 9.03 3.59 -19.58
N VAL A 221 9.98 2.67 -19.37
CA VAL A 221 9.85 1.57 -18.41
C VAL A 221 9.76 2.10 -16.99
N ASN A 222 10.64 3.03 -16.60
CA ASN A 222 10.60 3.62 -15.28
C ASN A 222 9.36 4.50 -15.08
N CYS A 223 9.00 5.30 -16.09
CA CYS A 223 7.75 6.08 -16.05
C CYS A 223 6.52 5.19 -15.88
N ALA A 224 6.44 4.07 -16.59
CA ALA A 224 5.33 3.12 -16.47
C ALA A 224 5.28 2.46 -15.07
N ARG A 225 6.45 2.14 -14.47
CA ARG A 225 6.54 1.64 -13.10
C ARG A 225 6.01 2.65 -12.08
N ILE A 226 6.41 3.91 -12.19
CA ILE A 226 5.93 5.01 -11.33
C ILE A 226 4.41 5.17 -11.48
N ILE A 227 3.88 5.12 -12.71
CA ILE A 227 2.43 5.19 -12.94
C ILE A 227 1.71 4.00 -12.27
N CYS A 228 2.22 2.79 -12.38
CA CYS A 228 1.66 1.62 -11.72
C CYS A 228 1.77 1.72 -10.19
N ALA A 229 2.93 2.14 -9.67
CA ALA A 229 3.20 2.25 -8.25
C ALA A 229 2.28 3.26 -7.53
N TYR A 230 1.88 4.32 -8.22
CA TYR A 230 1.04 5.36 -7.64
C TYR A 230 -0.40 5.37 -8.13
N SER A 231 -0.83 4.36 -8.89
CA SER A 231 -2.21 4.20 -9.37
C SER A 231 -3.04 3.31 -8.42
N PRO A 232 -4.26 3.73 -8.04
CA PRO A 232 -4.97 4.94 -8.44
C PRO A 232 -4.62 6.19 -7.61
N VAL A 233 -3.98 6.05 -6.46
CA VAL A 233 -3.72 7.13 -5.49
C VAL A 233 -2.25 7.09 -5.05
N PRO A 234 -1.55 8.25 -5.05
CA PRO A 234 -2.00 9.61 -5.36
C PRO A 234 -2.21 9.89 -6.86
N GLY A 235 -1.79 9.00 -7.75
CA GLY A 235 -1.72 9.14 -9.19
C GLY A 235 -0.43 9.85 -9.63
N ALA A 236 0.37 9.17 -10.49
CA ALA A 236 1.58 9.76 -11.07
C ALA A 236 1.22 10.93 -11.98
N TRP A 237 2.01 11.99 -11.96
CA TRP A 237 1.64 13.25 -12.59
C TRP A 237 2.84 13.96 -13.23
N LEU A 238 2.54 14.80 -14.22
CA LEU A 238 3.45 15.78 -14.78
C LEU A 238 2.77 17.15 -14.82
N THR A 239 3.57 18.21 -14.98
CA THR A 239 3.06 19.57 -15.16
C THR A 239 3.02 19.88 -16.65
N THR A 240 1.86 20.30 -17.15
CA THR A 240 1.65 20.80 -18.51
C THR A 240 1.36 22.30 -18.47
N ALA A 241 1.28 22.96 -19.62
CA ALA A 241 0.83 24.35 -19.73
C ALA A 241 -0.54 24.58 -19.07
N GLU A 242 -1.41 23.56 -19.09
CA GLU A 242 -2.77 23.57 -18.52
C GLU A 242 -2.82 23.17 -17.04
N GLY A 243 -1.67 22.95 -16.43
CA GLY A 243 -1.54 22.53 -15.04
C GLY A 243 -1.21 21.04 -14.87
N ARG A 244 -1.46 20.51 -13.68
CA ARG A 244 -1.12 19.13 -13.36
C ARG A 244 -1.98 18.12 -14.12
N LEU A 245 -1.33 17.21 -14.83
CA LEU A 245 -1.96 16.08 -15.54
C LEU A 245 -1.50 14.78 -14.89
N LYS A 246 -2.44 13.99 -14.35
CA LYS A 246 -2.16 12.62 -13.88
C LYS A 246 -2.29 11.64 -15.02
N LEU A 247 -1.41 10.63 -15.04
CA LEU A 247 -1.39 9.57 -16.05
C LEU A 247 -1.73 8.23 -15.41
N PHE A 248 -2.47 7.40 -16.16
CA PHE A 248 -2.91 6.07 -15.74
C PHE A 248 -2.84 5.07 -16.90
N SER A 249 -2.94 3.78 -16.60
CA SER A 249 -2.99 2.72 -17.60
C SER A 249 -1.84 2.79 -18.61
N ALA A 250 -0.60 2.89 -18.08
CA ALA A 250 0.57 3.09 -18.91
C ALA A 250 1.35 1.80 -19.20
N THR A 251 1.98 1.76 -20.38
CA THR A 251 2.94 0.74 -20.79
C THR A 251 4.10 1.37 -21.53
N ALA A 252 5.23 0.69 -21.52
CA ALA A 252 6.44 1.13 -22.22
C ALA A 252 6.68 0.28 -23.46
N GLN A 253 7.21 0.88 -24.51
CA GLN A 253 7.73 0.19 -25.70
C GLN A 253 9.02 0.87 -26.19
N PRO A 254 9.86 0.17 -26.98
CA PRO A 254 10.94 0.83 -27.72
C PRO A 254 10.39 1.89 -28.66
N ALA A 255 11.18 2.93 -28.93
CA ALA A 255 10.80 3.95 -29.93
C ALA A 255 10.64 3.31 -31.32
N SER A 256 9.54 3.64 -31.98
CA SER A 256 9.22 3.18 -33.32
C SER A 256 9.58 4.24 -34.35
N GLY A 257 10.75 4.09 -35.01
CA GLY A 257 11.18 4.99 -36.11
C GLY A 257 11.98 6.19 -35.65
N THR A 258 11.56 7.41 -36.03
CA THR A 258 12.28 8.64 -35.71
C THR A 258 12.35 8.90 -34.20
N ILE A 259 13.52 9.20 -33.68
CA ILE A 259 13.74 9.58 -32.30
C ILE A 259 13.35 11.07 -32.13
N PHE A 260 12.46 11.30 -31.18
CA PHE A 260 12.03 12.65 -30.79
C PHE A 260 12.60 13.02 -29.41
N PRO A 261 12.77 14.31 -29.13
CA PRO A 261 13.12 14.76 -27.79
C PRO A 261 12.12 14.21 -26.77
N PRO A 262 12.54 13.87 -25.53
CA PRO A 262 11.62 13.50 -24.45
C PRO A 262 10.50 14.54 -24.29
N THR A 263 9.35 14.09 -23.79
CA THR A 263 8.12 14.91 -23.62
C THR A 263 7.31 15.16 -24.88
N THR A 264 7.78 14.73 -26.07
CA THR A 264 7.06 14.95 -27.32
C THR A 264 5.84 14.05 -27.42
N TYR A 265 4.70 14.62 -27.79
CA TYR A 265 3.51 13.86 -28.16
C TYR A 265 3.67 13.29 -29.58
N LEU A 266 3.59 11.97 -29.70
CA LEU A 266 3.86 11.22 -30.95
C LEU A 266 2.61 10.78 -31.71
N GLY A 267 1.42 11.18 -31.24
CA GLY A 267 0.15 10.70 -31.79
C GLY A 267 -0.45 9.58 -30.93
N MET A 268 -1.49 8.95 -31.47
CA MET A 268 -2.16 7.79 -30.84
C MET A 268 -1.64 6.51 -31.45
N ASP A 269 -1.71 5.42 -30.66
CA ASP A 269 -1.58 4.06 -31.21
C ASP A 269 -2.94 3.53 -31.70
N GLU A 270 -2.94 2.28 -32.20
CA GLU A 270 -4.15 1.62 -32.73
C GLU A 270 -5.18 1.30 -31.63
N ASP A 271 -4.76 1.19 -30.39
CA ASP A 271 -5.58 0.92 -29.21
C ASP A 271 -6.14 2.18 -28.55
N GLY A 272 -5.83 3.37 -29.09
CA GLY A 272 -6.28 4.65 -28.56
C GLY A 272 -5.44 5.15 -27.37
N ASN A 273 -4.22 4.68 -27.19
CA ASN A 273 -3.31 5.22 -26.19
C ASN A 273 -2.53 6.41 -26.72
N MET A 274 -2.35 7.41 -25.91
CA MET A 274 -1.46 8.55 -26.18
C MET A 274 0.00 8.10 -26.11
N ARG A 275 0.76 8.36 -27.16
CA ARG A 275 2.20 8.05 -27.24
C ARG A 275 3.03 9.27 -26.86
N LEU A 276 3.92 9.09 -25.89
CA LEU A 276 4.86 10.12 -25.42
C LEU A 276 6.30 9.62 -25.57
N SER A 277 7.18 10.44 -26.10
CA SER A 277 8.61 10.11 -26.09
C SER A 277 9.18 10.21 -24.67
N CYS A 278 9.97 9.21 -24.28
CA CYS A 278 10.61 9.12 -22.98
C CYS A 278 12.09 8.71 -23.14
N GLY A 279 12.96 9.36 -22.36
CA GLY A 279 14.39 9.12 -22.49
C GLY A 279 14.86 9.31 -23.92
N ALA A 280 15.94 8.61 -24.31
CA ALA A 280 16.51 8.74 -25.65
C ALA A 280 15.84 7.83 -26.71
N THR A 281 15.24 6.69 -26.31
CA THR A 281 14.87 5.63 -27.26
C THR A 281 13.62 4.84 -26.88
N SER A 282 12.73 5.40 -26.07
CA SER A 282 11.53 4.69 -25.62
C SER A 282 10.26 5.56 -25.68
N GLU A 283 9.13 4.90 -25.75
CA GLU A 283 7.81 5.51 -25.80
C GLU A 283 6.94 5.03 -24.66
N LEU A 284 6.25 5.95 -24.00
CA LEU A 284 5.24 5.68 -23.01
C LEU A 284 3.86 5.71 -23.66
N LEU A 285 3.12 4.63 -23.56
CA LEU A 285 1.74 4.51 -24.01
C LEU A 285 0.84 4.78 -22.81
N VAL A 286 -0.07 5.74 -22.91
CA VAL A 286 -0.95 6.17 -21.81
C VAL A 286 -2.40 6.04 -22.24
N GLY A 287 -3.16 5.18 -21.57
CA GLY A 287 -4.58 4.93 -21.90
C GLY A 287 -5.54 5.93 -21.28
N GLU A 288 -5.24 6.42 -20.07
CA GLU A 288 -6.15 7.30 -19.33
C GLU A 288 -5.37 8.43 -18.65
N VAL A 289 -6.02 9.59 -18.56
CA VAL A 289 -5.47 10.78 -17.91
C VAL A 289 -6.49 11.46 -16.99
N GLN A 290 -5.99 12.30 -16.08
CA GLN A 290 -6.83 13.15 -15.23
C GLN A 290 -6.24 14.55 -15.15
N PRO A 291 -6.78 15.52 -15.89
CA PRO A 291 -6.43 16.93 -15.74
C PRO A 291 -6.82 17.47 -14.36
N ALA A 292 -6.13 18.51 -13.89
CA ALA A 292 -6.44 19.15 -12.62
C ALA A 292 -7.92 19.58 -12.54
N GLY A 293 -8.59 19.22 -11.43
CA GLY A 293 -10.01 19.56 -11.21
C GLY A 293 -11.03 18.79 -12.07
N LYS A 294 -10.59 17.87 -12.94
CA LYS A 294 -11.47 17.05 -13.79
C LYS A 294 -11.55 15.60 -13.27
N GLN A 295 -12.48 14.85 -13.86
CA GLN A 295 -12.52 13.40 -13.69
C GLN A 295 -11.50 12.71 -14.60
N LYS A 296 -11.15 11.48 -14.26
CA LYS A 296 -10.35 10.61 -15.09
C LYS A 296 -11.09 10.33 -16.41
N MET A 297 -10.39 10.37 -17.52
CA MET A 297 -10.93 10.21 -18.88
C MET A 297 -9.95 9.45 -19.77
N PRO A 298 -10.42 8.83 -20.88
CA PRO A 298 -9.55 8.29 -21.92
C PRO A 298 -8.57 9.35 -22.45
N ALA A 299 -7.35 8.93 -22.77
CA ALA A 299 -6.34 9.85 -23.33
C ALA A 299 -6.79 10.50 -24.65
N GLN A 300 -7.58 9.80 -25.47
CA GLN A 300 -8.17 10.32 -26.70
C GLN A 300 -9.05 11.55 -26.46
N ASP A 301 -9.91 11.51 -25.41
CA ASP A 301 -10.80 12.62 -25.09
C ASP A 301 -10.03 13.85 -24.64
N PHE A 302 -8.94 13.63 -23.88
CA PHE A 302 -8.02 14.70 -23.49
C PHE A 302 -7.36 15.35 -24.70
N ILE A 303 -6.80 14.55 -25.61
CA ILE A 303 -6.14 15.04 -26.81
C ILE A 303 -7.07 15.87 -27.67
N ASN A 304 -8.30 15.39 -27.90
CA ASN A 304 -9.32 16.10 -28.68
C ASN A 304 -9.73 17.43 -28.01
N GLY A 305 -9.94 17.39 -26.68
CA GLY A 305 -10.35 18.57 -25.93
C GLY A 305 -9.28 19.66 -25.84
N TYR A 306 -8.02 19.28 -25.72
CA TYR A 306 -6.88 20.19 -25.56
C TYR A 306 -6.14 20.44 -26.90
N ARG A 307 -6.56 19.79 -27.98
CA ARG A 307 -6.03 19.96 -29.35
C ARG A 307 -4.51 19.77 -29.44
N LEU A 308 -3.98 18.75 -28.75
CA LEU A 308 -2.56 18.45 -28.78
C LEU A 308 -2.07 18.18 -30.21
N GLN A 309 -0.93 18.74 -30.56
CA GLN A 309 -0.33 18.58 -31.88
C GLN A 309 0.82 17.59 -31.84
N VAL A 310 0.82 16.64 -32.77
CA VAL A 310 1.92 15.67 -32.93
C VAL A 310 3.24 16.43 -33.19
N GLY A 311 4.29 15.96 -32.55
CA GLY A 311 5.62 16.58 -32.63
C GLY A 311 5.84 17.77 -31.68
N ARG A 312 4.87 18.11 -30.82
CA ARG A 312 5.02 19.14 -29.79
C ARG A 312 5.21 18.54 -28.41
N SER A 313 5.89 19.27 -27.53
CA SER A 313 6.02 18.89 -26.13
C SER A 313 4.65 18.90 -25.43
N ILE A 314 4.37 17.90 -24.58
CA ILE A 314 3.17 17.87 -23.71
C ILE A 314 3.31 18.85 -22.52
N LEU A 315 4.52 19.28 -22.20
CA LEU A 315 4.75 20.17 -21.05
C LEU A 315 4.45 21.64 -21.37
N GLY A 316 4.32 22.01 -22.64
CA GLY A 316 4.09 23.39 -23.13
C GLY A 316 5.31 23.96 -23.78
#